data_2753df59a14c1ea292ea8fdcdda28c30
#
_entry.id   2753df59a14c1ea292ea8fdcdda28c30
#
_cell.length_a   1.000
_cell.length_b   1.000
_cell.length_c   1.000
_cell.angle_alpha   90.00
_cell.angle_beta   90.00
_cell.angle_gamma   90.00
#
_symmetry.space_group_name_H-M   'P 1'
#
loop_
_entity.id
_entity.type
_entity.pdbx_description
1 polymer ?
#
loop_
_entity_poly.entity_id
_entity_poly.type
_entity_poly.pdbx_seq_one_letter_code
_entity_poly.pdbx_strand_id
1 'polypeptide(L)'
;GSAQLGLIPDMDNTINMVPVDHVARVTTLAALNAVAWPEQETTHATVFHVTSHPKIRYNEFLGALATYGWPVQRVEYVEWRTALENHVMASTTHAPGSDTESNALFPLLHFVLDDLPTSTKSAELDDSHTTKLLSRAHELDVVRGVSQPLVGLYLSWLVAVGFLAPPPATGTRSVNGASAPSTANSPLLPLPSLPQGSVLQAMGRGSAAM
;
A
#
# COMPACT_ATOMS: atom_id res chain seq x y z
N GLY A 1 -0.94 -11.05 1.61
CA GLY A 1 -1.95 -11.67 0.76
C GLY A 1 -1.43 -11.88 -0.65
N SER A 2 -1.42 -10.84 -1.51
CA SER A 2 -1.00 -11.00 -2.92
C SER A 2 0.42 -11.55 -3.09
N ALA A 3 1.36 -11.18 -2.23
CA ALA A 3 2.72 -11.74 -2.27
C ALA A 3 2.75 -13.24 -1.93
N GLN A 4 1.89 -13.70 -1.00
CA GLN A 4 1.74 -15.12 -0.67
C GLN A 4 1.08 -15.90 -1.80
N LEU A 5 0.12 -15.27 -2.48
CA LEU A 5 -0.60 -15.86 -3.62
C LEU A 5 0.25 -15.90 -4.90
N GLY A 6 1.26 -15.03 -5.01
CA GLY A 6 2.02 -14.83 -6.26
C GLY A 6 1.23 -14.12 -7.36
N LEU A 7 0.06 -13.58 -7.05
CA LEU A 7 -0.84 -12.92 -7.99
C LEU A 7 -1.26 -11.55 -7.47
N ILE A 8 -1.40 -10.59 -8.40
CA ILE A 8 -1.98 -9.27 -8.14
C ILE A 8 -3.14 -9.01 -9.11
N PRO A 9 -4.24 -8.39 -8.65
CA PRO A 9 -5.36 -8.10 -9.52
C PRO A 9 -5.04 -6.95 -10.47
N ASP A 10 -5.54 -7.03 -11.70
CA ASP A 10 -5.49 -5.93 -12.65
C ASP A 10 -6.62 -4.93 -12.35
N MET A 11 -6.25 -3.78 -11.82
CA MET A 11 -7.18 -2.69 -11.48
C MET A 11 -6.56 -1.35 -11.83
N ASP A 12 -7.13 -0.63 -12.77
CA ASP A 12 -6.61 0.66 -13.26
C ASP A 12 -7.23 1.86 -12.54
N ASN A 13 -7.55 1.73 -11.26
CA ASN A 13 -8.04 2.83 -10.44
C ASN A 13 -6.87 3.63 -9.85
N THR A 14 -7.08 4.93 -9.66
CA THR A 14 -6.16 5.76 -8.89
C THR A 14 -6.47 5.65 -7.39
N ILE A 15 -5.42 5.66 -6.58
CA ILE A 15 -5.54 5.59 -5.13
C ILE A 15 -5.17 6.95 -4.54
N ASN A 16 -6.00 7.44 -3.63
CA ASN A 16 -5.69 8.62 -2.83
C ASN A 16 -4.99 8.20 -1.54
N MET A 17 -3.71 7.85 -1.64
CA MET A 17 -2.87 7.49 -0.49
C MET A 17 -1.97 8.65 -0.12
N VAL A 18 -2.09 9.10 1.11
CA VAL A 18 -1.34 10.24 1.64
C VAL A 18 -0.44 9.76 2.77
N PRO A 19 0.87 10.08 2.75
CA PRO A 19 1.77 9.80 3.87
C PRO A 19 1.28 10.49 5.15
N VAL A 20 1.37 9.81 6.29
CA VAL A 20 0.84 10.29 7.56
C VAL A 20 1.54 11.57 8.06
N ASP A 21 2.80 11.74 7.75
CA ASP A 21 3.56 12.96 8.04
C ASP A 21 3.02 14.17 7.27
N HIS A 22 2.56 13.98 6.02
CA HIS A 22 1.88 15.04 5.28
C HIS A 22 0.52 15.38 5.92
N VAL A 23 -0.26 14.38 6.35
CA VAL A 23 -1.52 14.61 7.08
C VAL A 23 -1.26 15.41 8.36
N ALA A 24 -0.28 15.01 9.16
CA ALA A 24 0.11 15.70 10.40
C ALA A 24 0.52 17.15 10.12
N ARG A 25 1.29 17.39 9.04
CA ARG A 25 1.73 18.72 8.61
C ARG A 25 0.56 19.63 8.27
N VAL A 26 -0.35 19.16 7.40
CA VAL A 26 -1.55 19.94 7.02
C VAL A 26 -2.39 20.26 8.25
N THR A 27 -2.60 19.28 9.14
CA THR A 27 -3.34 19.47 10.39
C THR A 27 -2.71 20.55 11.26
N THR A 28 -1.38 20.50 11.45
CA THR A 28 -0.64 21.48 12.24
C THR A 28 -0.73 22.88 11.61
N LEU A 29 -0.51 22.99 10.31
CA LEU A 29 -0.61 24.26 9.60
C LEU A 29 -2.02 24.85 9.66
N ALA A 30 -3.04 24.03 9.51
CA ALA A 30 -4.44 24.46 9.61
C ALA A 30 -4.74 25.00 11.02
N ALA A 31 -4.28 24.30 12.07
CA ALA A 31 -4.45 24.75 13.45
C ALA A 31 -3.73 26.08 13.73
N LEU A 32 -2.47 26.22 13.29
CA LEU A 32 -1.68 27.43 13.50
C LEU A 32 -2.22 28.65 12.73
N ASN A 33 -2.88 28.42 11.60
CA ASN A 33 -3.41 29.48 10.73
C ASN A 33 -4.92 29.69 10.90
N ALA A 34 -5.58 29.00 11.85
CA ALA A 34 -7.02 29.06 12.04
C ALA A 34 -7.53 30.51 12.25
N VAL A 35 -6.76 31.34 12.93
CA VAL A 35 -7.11 32.74 13.24
C VAL A 35 -6.80 33.69 12.05
N ALA A 36 -5.89 33.30 11.17
CA ALA A 36 -5.43 34.14 10.05
C ALA A 36 -6.23 33.93 8.74
N TRP A 37 -7.32 33.18 8.79
CA TRP A 37 -8.16 32.90 7.61
C TRP A 37 -9.25 33.95 7.48
N PRO A 38 -9.03 35.04 6.73
CA PRO A 38 -9.90 36.22 6.74
C PRO A 38 -11.23 36.05 6.00
N GLU A 39 -11.44 34.94 5.31
CA GLU A 39 -12.66 34.69 4.54
C GLU A 39 -13.79 34.06 5.37
N GLN A 40 -13.65 34.00 6.68
CA GLN A 40 -14.66 33.39 7.57
C GLN A 40 -15.69 34.39 8.09
N GLU A 41 -16.41 35.04 7.20
CA GLU A 41 -17.73 35.59 7.57
C GLU A 41 -18.83 34.51 7.53
N THR A 42 -18.47 33.27 7.28
CA THR A 42 -19.45 32.18 7.14
C THR A 42 -19.53 31.36 8.41
N THR A 43 -20.75 31.09 8.82
CA THR A 43 -21.13 30.19 9.94
C THR A 43 -20.70 28.71 9.71
N HIS A 44 -19.93 28.43 8.66
CA HIS A 44 -19.53 27.10 8.26
C HIS A 44 -18.05 26.81 8.57
N ALA A 45 -17.78 25.59 9.03
CA ALA A 45 -16.41 25.13 9.25
C ALA A 45 -15.61 25.09 7.93
N THR A 46 -14.36 25.56 7.97
CA THR A 46 -13.44 25.41 6.83
C THR A 46 -12.98 23.97 6.76
N VAL A 47 -13.16 23.35 5.59
CA VAL A 47 -12.75 21.96 5.33
C VAL A 47 -11.45 21.95 4.54
N PHE A 48 -10.47 21.18 5.01
CA PHE A 48 -9.21 20.93 4.34
C PHE A 48 -9.17 19.47 3.87
N HIS A 49 -9.36 19.22 2.58
CA HIS A 49 -9.17 17.89 2.03
C HIS A 49 -7.67 17.63 1.82
N VAL A 50 -7.18 16.56 2.41
CA VAL A 50 -5.79 16.13 2.22
C VAL A 50 -5.76 15.06 1.15
N THR A 51 -5.21 15.41 0.00
CA THR A 51 -5.17 14.55 -1.18
C THR A 51 -3.73 14.24 -1.59
N SER A 52 -3.52 13.09 -2.23
CA SER A 52 -2.20 12.73 -2.73
C SER A 52 -1.88 13.43 -4.05
N HIS A 53 -0.65 13.93 -4.16
CA HIS A 53 -0.10 14.48 -5.39
C HIS A 53 1.35 13.99 -5.61
N PRO A 54 1.66 13.30 -6.72
CA PRO A 54 0.68 12.73 -7.65
C PRO A 54 -0.13 11.58 -7.03
N LYS A 55 -1.31 11.28 -7.60
CA LYS A 55 -2.05 10.07 -7.27
C LYS A 55 -1.33 8.87 -7.90
N ILE A 56 -1.19 7.78 -7.14
CA ILE A 56 -0.63 6.53 -7.65
C ILE A 56 -1.75 5.65 -8.23
N ARG A 57 -1.47 4.92 -9.31
CA ARG A 57 -2.38 3.91 -9.82
C ARG A 57 -2.28 2.63 -8.98
N TYR A 58 -3.41 1.93 -8.82
CA TYR A 58 -3.44 0.68 -8.06
C TYR A 58 -2.45 -0.36 -8.62
N ASN A 59 -2.40 -0.46 -9.94
CA ASN A 59 -1.47 -1.35 -10.64
C ASN A 59 0.01 -0.98 -10.43
N GLU A 60 0.33 0.30 -10.27
CA GLU A 60 1.69 0.76 -9.95
C GLU A 60 2.03 0.43 -8.49
N PHE A 61 1.08 0.65 -7.58
CA PHE A 61 1.25 0.36 -6.17
C PHE A 61 1.52 -1.13 -5.92
N LEU A 62 0.67 -2.02 -6.44
CA LEU A 62 0.88 -3.46 -6.32
C LEU A 62 2.05 -3.97 -7.16
N GLY A 63 2.28 -3.37 -8.32
CA GLY A 63 3.41 -3.68 -9.19
C GLY A 63 4.78 -3.43 -8.57
N ALA A 64 4.84 -2.60 -7.52
CA ALA A 64 6.05 -2.41 -6.73
C ALA A 64 6.59 -3.74 -6.15
N LEU A 65 5.71 -4.70 -5.83
CA LEU A 65 6.14 -6.03 -5.40
C LEU A 65 7.05 -6.68 -6.45
N ALA A 66 6.62 -6.68 -7.72
CA ALA A 66 7.46 -7.23 -8.80
C ALA A 66 8.76 -6.45 -8.99
N THR A 67 8.70 -5.12 -8.89
CA THR A 67 9.87 -4.24 -9.02
C THR A 67 10.92 -4.55 -7.95
N TYR A 68 10.51 -4.85 -6.73
CA TYR A 68 11.41 -5.17 -5.61
C TYR A 68 11.66 -6.67 -5.43
N GLY A 69 11.31 -7.51 -6.41
CA GLY A 69 11.77 -8.89 -6.53
C GLY A 69 10.81 -9.96 -6.05
N TRP A 70 9.57 -9.63 -5.64
CA TRP A 70 8.58 -10.66 -5.39
C TRP A 70 8.02 -11.23 -6.71
N PRO A 71 7.91 -12.56 -6.85
CA PRO A 71 7.42 -13.20 -8.07
C PRO A 71 5.89 -13.11 -8.11
N VAL A 72 5.37 -11.95 -8.48
CA VAL A 72 3.93 -11.73 -8.64
C VAL A 72 3.57 -11.53 -10.10
N GLN A 73 2.46 -12.14 -10.52
CA GLN A 73 1.88 -12.00 -11.86
C GLN A 73 0.59 -11.18 -11.76
N ARG A 74 0.41 -10.24 -12.69
CA ARG A 74 -0.85 -9.52 -12.85
C ARG A 74 -1.83 -10.36 -13.63
N VAL A 75 -3.03 -10.51 -13.08
CA VAL A 75 -4.13 -11.28 -13.68
C VAL A 75 -5.44 -10.49 -13.56
N GLU A 76 -6.42 -10.85 -14.38
CA GLU A 76 -7.77 -10.28 -14.26
C GLU A 76 -8.33 -10.43 -12.85
N TYR A 77 -9.13 -9.45 -12.41
CA TYR A 77 -9.66 -9.43 -11.05
C TYR A 77 -10.42 -10.70 -10.68
N VAL A 78 -11.23 -11.23 -11.59
CA VAL A 78 -12.03 -12.45 -11.35
C VAL A 78 -11.14 -13.67 -11.17
N GLU A 79 -10.06 -13.77 -11.93
CA GLU A 79 -9.05 -14.83 -11.81
C GLU A 79 -8.33 -14.74 -10.47
N TRP A 80 -7.87 -13.53 -10.10
CA TRP A 80 -7.23 -13.28 -8.82
C TRP A 80 -8.14 -13.61 -7.64
N ARG A 81 -9.42 -13.22 -7.71
CA ARG A 81 -10.44 -13.51 -6.72
C ARG A 81 -10.60 -15.01 -6.52
N THR A 82 -10.79 -15.76 -7.62
CA THR A 82 -10.95 -17.22 -7.59
C THR A 82 -9.72 -17.90 -7.00
N ALA A 83 -8.52 -17.45 -7.36
CA ALA A 83 -7.29 -17.99 -6.80
C ALA A 83 -7.17 -17.72 -5.29
N LEU A 84 -7.60 -16.53 -4.83
CA LEU A 84 -7.63 -16.19 -3.41
C LEU A 84 -8.63 -17.06 -2.63
N GLU A 85 -9.85 -17.24 -3.15
CA GLU A 85 -10.87 -18.09 -2.55
C GLU A 85 -10.36 -19.53 -2.40
N ASN A 86 -9.78 -20.10 -3.46
CA ASN A 86 -9.21 -21.44 -3.44
C ASN A 86 -8.05 -21.57 -2.44
N HIS A 87 -7.19 -20.58 -2.38
CA HIS A 87 -6.06 -20.57 -1.43
C HIS A 87 -6.54 -20.54 0.02
N VAL A 88 -7.56 -19.74 0.32
CA VAL A 88 -8.15 -19.64 1.66
C VAL A 88 -8.87 -20.95 2.01
N MET A 89 -9.66 -21.54 1.11
CA MET A 89 -10.33 -22.81 1.33
C MET A 89 -9.34 -23.94 1.58
N ALA A 90 -8.26 -24.01 0.82
CA ALA A 90 -7.20 -24.98 1.03
C ALA A 90 -6.54 -24.85 2.41
N SER A 91 -6.33 -23.60 2.88
CA SER A 91 -5.76 -23.34 4.21
C SER A 91 -6.69 -23.75 5.35
N THR A 92 -8.02 -23.72 5.16
CA THR A 92 -9.00 -24.10 6.20
C THR A 92 -9.23 -25.62 6.30
N THR A 93 -8.90 -26.37 5.27
CA THR A 93 -9.09 -27.84 5.24
C THR A 93 -7.94 -28.63 5.89
N HIS A 94 -6.84 -27.98 6.24
CA HIS A 94 -5.72 -28.63 6.89
C HIS A 94 -5.98 -28.77 8.40
N ALA A 95 -5.54 -29.91 8.97
CA ALA A 95 -5.74 -30.25 10.38
C ALA A 95 -5.14 -29.19 11.32
N PRO A 96 -5.75 -28.95 12.52
CA PRO A 96 -5.19 -28.07 13.52
C PRO A 96 -3.77 -28.52 13.89
N GLY A 97 -2.77 -27.69 13.59
CA GLY A 97 -1.36 -27.99 13.86
C GLY A 97 -0.46 -28.06 12.63
N SER A 98 -0.99 -27.91 11.41
CA SER A 98 -0.14 -27.67 10.25
C SER A 98 0.30 -26.21 10.20
N ASP A 99 1.60 -25.97 10.08
CA ASP A 99 2.22 -24.62 9.95
C ASP A 99 1.86 -23.92 8.61
N THR A 100 0.71 -24.21 8.04
CA THR A 100 0.24 -23.56 6.81
C THR A 100 -0.20 -22.16 7.17
N GLU A 101 0.63 -21.17 6.89
CA GLU A 101 0.30 -19.76 7.10
C GLU A 101 -1.01 -19.42 6.39
N SER A 102 -1.99 -18.94 7.15
CA SER A 102 -3.22 -18.41 6.56
C SER A 102 -2.92 -17.18 5.72
N ASN A 103 -3.64 -17.00 4.61
CA ASN A 103 -3.46 -15.81 3.79
C ASN A 103 -3.78 -14.55 4.59
N ALA A 104 -2.90 -13.56 4.55
CA ALA A 104 -3.06 -12.30 5.30
C ALA A 104 -4.32 -11.49 4.91
N LEU A 105 -4.96 -11.80 3.77
CA LEU A 105 -6.22 -11.20 3.35
C LEU A 105 -7.45 -11.92 3.93
N PHE A 106 -7.28 -13.06 4.60
CA PHE A 106 -8.40 -13.83 5.14
C PHE A 106 -9.37 -13.00 6.01
N PRO A 107 -8.90 -12.15 6.97
CA PRO A 107 -9.80 -11.33 7.78
C PRO A 107 -10.60 -10.28 7.00
N LEU A 108 -10.14 -9.93 5.81
CA LEU A 108 -10.74 -8.93 4.92
C LEU A 108 -11.43 -9.56 3.70
N LEU A 109 -11.59 -10.89 3.70
CA LEU A 109 -12.02 -11.64 2.53
C LEU A 109 -13.34 -11.12 1.96
N HIS A 110 -14.35 -10.87 2.81
CA HIS A 110 -15.64 -10.35 2.39
C HIS A 110 -15.51 -9.01 1.63
N PHE A 111 -14.70 -8.08 2.14
CA PHE A 111 -14.46 -6.79 1.49
C PHE A 111 -13.71 -6.96 0.16
N VAL A 112 -12.67 -7.80 0.16
CA VAL A 112 -11.83 -8.04 -1.01
C VAL A 112 -12.61 -8.72 -2.14
N LEU A 113 -13.53 -9.63 -1.81
CA LEU A 113 -14.29 -10.38 -2.81
C LEU A 113 -15.45 -9.58 -3.42
N ASP A 114 -16.09 -8.72 -2.63
CA ASP A 114 -17.34 -8.08 -3.04
C ASP A 114 -17.15 -6.62 -3.45
N ASP A 115 -16.35 -5.86 -2.71
CA ASP A 115 -16.32 -4.41 -2.80
C ASP A 115 -15.05 -3.83 -3.45
N LEU A 116 -13.96 -4.58 -3.53
CA LEU A 116 -12.65 -4.04 -3.91
C LEU A 116 -12.65 -3.26 -5.24
N PRO A 117 -13.26 -3.73 -6.34
CA PRO A 117 -13.24 -3.01 -7.61
C PRO A 117 -14.03 -1.70 -7.60
N THR A 118 -15.05 -1.60 -6.77
CA THR A 118 -15.92 -0.42 -6.67
C THR A 118 -15.47 0.53 -5.58
N SER A 119 -15.04 0.01 -4.44
CA SER A 119 -14.61 0.79 -3.28
C SER A 119 -13.28 1.51 -3.49
N THR A 120 -12.45 1.06 -4.44
CA THR A 120 -11.20 1.74 -4.80
C THR A 120 -11.40 2.97 -5.69
N LYS A 121 -12.61 3.22 -6.19
CA LYS A 121 -12.94 4.47 -6.89
C LYS A 121 -13.16 5.57 -5.86
N SER A 122 -12.12 6.36 -5.59
CA SER A 122 -12.26 7.54 -4.74
C SER A 122 -12.88 8.70 -5.52
N ALA A 123 -13.77 9.44 -4.85
CA ALA A 123 -14.27 10.71 -5.37
C ALA A 123 -13.11 11.70 -5.56
N GLU A 124 -13.20 12.56 -6.56
CA GLU A 124 -12.32 13.70 -6.67
C GLU A 124 -12.72 14.74 -5.62
N LEU A 125 -11.79 15.05 -4.74
CA LEU A 125 -11.97 16.02 -3.68
C LEU A 125 -11.32 17.34 -4.09
N ASP A 126 -12.00 18.46 -3.84
CA ASP A 126 -11.42 19.80 -3.98
C ASP A 126 -10.45 20.05 -2.82
N ASP A 127 -9.17 20.11 -3.11
CA ASP A 127 -8.11 20.40 -2.15
C ASP A 127 -7.58 21.84 -2.22
N SER A 128 -8.33 22.73 -2.84
CA SER A 128 -7.94 24.14 -3.04
C SER A 128 -7.57 24.84 -1.73
N HIS A 129 -8.30 24.59 -0.64
CA HIS A 129 -7.99 25.14 0.68
C HIS A 129 -6.66 24.62 1.22
N THR A 130 -6.40 23.33 1.09
CA THR A 130 -5.13 22.71 1.50
C THR A 130 -3.96 23.25 0.66
N THR A 131 -4.14 23.36 -0.64
CA THR A 131 -3.13 23.93 -1.54
C THR A 131 -2.83 25.40 -1.21
N LYS A 132 -3.85 26.23 -0.93
CA LYS A 132 -3.67 27.61 -0.47
C LYS A 132 -2.92 27.67 0.86
N LEU A 133 -3.27 26.79 1.80
CA LEU A 133 -2.60 26.71 3.12
C LEU A 133 -1.11 26.40 2.97
N LEU A 134 -0.77 25.36 2.19
CA LEU A 134 0.61 24.96 1.91
C LEU A 134 1.40 26.05 1.18
N SER A 135 0.76 26.74 0.21
CA SER A 135 1.37 27.87 -0.51
C SER A 135 1.76 28.99 0.45
N ARG A 136 0.88 29.37 1.37
CA ARG A 136 1.15 30.41 2.37
C ARG A 136 2.29 30.01 3.34
N ALA A 137 2.42 28.73 3.62
CA ALA A 137 3.48 28.19 4.46
C ALA A 137 4.79 27.93 3.70
N HIS A 138 4.86 28.21 2.39
CA HIS A 138 6.00 27.90 1.52
C HIS A 138 6.35 26.40 1.49
N GLU A 139 5.34 25.52 1.56
CA GLU A 139 5.49 24.05 1.67
C GLU A 139 4.87 23.29 0.49
N LEU A 140 4.79 23.92 -0.69
CA LEU A 140 4.23 23.28 -1.88
C LEU A 140 5.10 22.16 -2.45
N ASP A 141 6.41 22.22 -2.23
CA ASP A 141 7.39 21.27 -2.78
C ASP A 141 7.50 19.97 -1.96
N VAL A 142 6.71 19.85 -0.91
CA VAL A 142 6.71 18.65 -0.07
C VAL A 142 5.99 17.51 -0.78
N VAL A 143 6.56 16.30 -0.68
CA VAL A 143 5.92 15.08 -1.21
C VAL A 143 4.58 14.88 -0.52
N ARG A 144 3.51 14.90 -1.32
CA ARG A 144 2.12 14.80 -0.86
C ARG A 144 1.45 13.47 -1.21
N GLY A 145 2.18 12.58 -1.86
CA GLY A 145 1.66 11.29 -2.32
C GLY A 145 2.64 10.16 -2.10
N VAL A 146 2.15 8.95 -2.27
CA VAL A 146 2.96 7.74 -2.20
C VAL A 146 3.64 7.52 -3.55
N SER A 147 4.97 7.53 -3.55
CA SER A 147 5.79 7.22 -4.72
C SER A 147 6.30 5.78 -4.65
N GLN A 148 6.75 5.24 -5.80
CA GLN A 148 7.31 3.90 -5.84
C GLN A 148 8.51 3.70 -4.88
N PRO A 149 9.47 4.64 -4.73
CA PRO A 149 10.51 4.52 -3.70
C PRO A 149 9.97 4.46 -2.27
N LEU A 150 8.91 5.20 -1.97
CA LEU A 150 8.26 5.16 -0.65
C LEU A 150 7.57 3.82 -0.41
N VAL A 151 6.94 3.23 -1.43
CA VAL A 151 6.41 1.86 -1.35
C VAL A 151 7.53 0.87 -1.05
N GLY A 152 8.68 1.01 -1.72
CA GLY A 152 9.87 0.21 -1.44
C GLY A 152 10.32 0.32 0.02
N LEU A 153 10.29 1.51 0.60
CA LEU A 153 10.63 1.73 2.01
C LEU A 153 9.64 1.02 2.95
N TYR A 154 8.34 1.07 2.65
CA TYR A 154 7.34 0.33 3.40
C TYR A 154 7.55 -1.18 3.31
N LEU A 155 7.87 -1.70 2.13
CA LEU A 155 8.19 -3.12 1.93
C LEU A 155 9.43 -3.51 2.73
N SER A 156 10.49 -2.69 2.72
CA SER A 156 11.69 -2.89 3.54
C SER A 156 11.36 -2.99 5.03
N TRP A 157 10.51 -2.09 5.52
CA TRP A 157 10.09 -2.11 6.92
C TRP A 157 9.28 -3.37 7.26
N LEU A 158 8.32 -3.75 6.41
CA LEU A 158 7.52 -4.97 6.60
C LEU A 158 8.39 -6.24 6.63
N VAL A 159 9.44 -6.29 5.83
CA VAL A 159 10.43 -7.38 5.86
C VAL A 159 11.24 -7.33 7.16
N ALA A 160 11.72 -6.16 7.57
CA ALA A 160 12.55 -5.99 8.76
C ALA A 160 11.82 -6.37 10.06
N VAL A 161 10.50 -6.14 10.12
CA VAL A 161 9.67 -6.53 11.29
C VAL A 161 9.13 -7.97 11.18
N GLY A 162 9.48 -8.72 10.14
CA GLY A 162 9.06 -10.11 9.96
C GLY A 162 7.60 -10.28 9.53
N PHE A 163 6.91 -9.20 9.13
CA PHE A 163 5.52 -9.27 8.64
C PHE A 163 5.43 -9.80 7.20
N LEU A 164 6.43 -9.49 6.37
CA LEU A 164 6.52 -9.92 4.99
C LEU A 164 7.81 -10.72 4.78
N ALA A 165 7.71 -11.90 4.18
CA ALA A 165 8.90 -12.66 3.80
C ALA A 165 9.75 -11.85 2.80
N PRO A 166 11.09 -11.88 2.91
CA PRO A 166 11.95 -11.18 1.94
C PRO A 166 11.71 -11.73 0.52
N PRO A 167 11.97 -10.92 -0.51
CA PRO A 167 11.89 -11.41 -1.87
C PRO A 167 12.90 -12.57 -2.04
N PRO A 168 12.57 -13.62 -2.82
CA PRO A 168 13.50 -14.73 -3.05
C PRO A 168 14.79 -14.22 -3.69
N ALA A 169 15.92 -14.74 -3.22
CA ALA A 169 17.22 -14.36 -3.77
C ALA A 169 17.23 -14.59 -5.30
N THR A 170 17.73 -13.61 -6.03
CA THR A 170 17.80 -13.60 -7.50
C THR A 170 18.67 -14.76 -8.01
N GLY A 171 18.16 -15.96 -8.04
CA GLY A 171 18.87 -17.19 -8.48
C GLY A 171 17.96 -18.36 -8.73
N THR A 172 16.76 -18.35 -8.19
CA THR A 172 15.83 -19.49 -8.29
C THR A 172 14.50 -19.05 -8.92
N ARG A 173 14.55 -18.69 -10.20
CA ARG A 173 13.32 -18.60 -10.99
C ARG A 173 12.94 -20.03 -11.38
N SER A 174 12.28 -20.75 -10.47
CA SER A 174 11.59 -22.00 -10.83
C SER A 174 10.38 -21.61 -11.68
N VAL A 175 10.55 -21.64 -12.98
CA VAL A 175 9.47 -21.46 -13.94
C VAL A 175 8.79 -22.81 -14.09
N ASN A 176 7.78 -23.10 -13.25
CA ASN A 176 6.83 -24.15 -13.56
C ASN A 176 5.89 -23.62 -14.65
N GLY A 177 6.22 -23.96 -15.88
CA GLY A 177 5.40 -24.17 -17.05
C GLY A 177 4.12 -23.35 -17.24
N ALA A 178 4.21 -22.06 -17.56
CA ALA A 178 3.20 -21.38 -18.38
C ALA A 178 3.88 -20.20 -19.07
N SER A 179 3.85 -20.18 -20.40
CA SER A 179 4.37 -19.08 -21.22
C SER A 179 3.48 -17.87 -21.06
N ALA A 180 3.87 -16.93 -20.20
CA ALA A 180 3.26 -15.61 -20.15
C ALA A 180 4.10 -14.60 -20.94
N PRO A 181 3.49 -13.62 -21.65
CA PRO A 181 4.22 -12.61 -22.39
C PRO A 181 5.08 -11.78 -21.45
N SER A 182 6.38 -11.86 -21.66
CA SER A 182 7.42 -11.21 -20.86
C SER A 182 7.39 -9.69 -21.08
N THR A 183 6.81 -8.93 -20.16
CA THR A 183 7.15 -7.52 -19.95
C THR A 183 8.36 -7.37 -19.02
N ALA A 184 9.26 -8.34 -19.04
CA ALA A 184 10.32 -8.49 -18.05
C ALA A 184 11.67 -8.07 -18.63
N ASN A 185 11.90 -6.76 -18.81
CA ASN A 185 13.25 -6.21 -18.96
C ASN A 185 13.53 -5.01 -18.06
N SER A 186 12.68 -4.75 -17.06
CA SER A 186 13.05 -3.76 -16.05
C SER A 186 13.96 -4.40 -15.02
N PRO A 187 15.13 -3.79 -14.72
CA PRO A 187 16.01 -4.30 -13.69
C PRO A 187 15.30 -4.31 -12.34
N LEU A 188 15.46 -5.40 -11.59
CA LEU A 188 14.95 -5.46 -10.21
C LEU A 188 15.67 -4.41 -9.38
N LEU A 189 14.91 -3.65 -8.61
CA LEU A 189 15.46 -2.69 -7.68
C LEU A 189 15.74 -3.38 -6.33
N PRO A 190 16.89 -3.09 -5.69
CA PRO A 190 17.11 -3.53 -4.33
C PRO A 190 16.13 -2.81 -3.40
N LEU A 191 15.72 -3.49 -2.32
CA LEU A 191 14.94 -2.85 -1.28
C LEU A 191 15.73 -1.68 -0.67
N PRO A 192 15.11 -0.50 -0.49
CA PRO A 192 15.75 0.65 0.13
C PRO A 192 16.23 0.35 1.55
N SER A 193 17.37 0.92 1.93
CA SER A 193 17.84 0.87 3.32
C SER A 193 16.91 1.68 4.22
N LEU A 194 16.55 1.12 5.37
CA LEU A 194 15.77 1.85 6.37
C LEU A 194 16.65 2.91 7.02
N PRO A 195 16.11 4.11 7.32
CA PRO A 195 16.81 5.10 8.14
C PRO A 195 17.20 4.52 9.50
N GLN A 196 18.37 4.89 10.01
CA GLN A 196 18.83 4.43 11.32
C GLN A 196 17.80 4.83 12.40
N GLY A 197 17.40 3.87 13.23
CA GLY A 197 16.38 4.07 14.28
C GLY A 197 14.93 3.84 13.84
N SER A 198 14.66 3.57 12.56
CA SER A 198 13.30 3.28 12.07
C SER A 198 12.77 1.91 12.52
N VAL A 199 13.65 1.02 12.93
CA VAL A 199 13.27 -0.24 13.57
C VAL A 199 13.17 0.02 15.07
N LEU A 200 12.12 0.70 15.49
CA LEU A 200 11.60 0.45 16.82
C LEU A 200 11.33 -1.06 16.84
N GLN A 201 12.02 -1.76 17.75
CA GLN A 201 11.73 -3.15 18.03
C GLN A 201 10.21 -3.31 17.97
N ALA A 202 9.72 -4.10 17.03
CA ALA A 202 8.34 -4.51 17.07
C ALA A 202 8.15 -5.08 18.47
N MET A 203 7.49 -4.31 19.33
CA MET A 203 7.19 -4.72 20.68
C MET A 203 6.45 -6.03 20.53
N GLY A 204 7.10 -7.11 20.94
CA GLY A 204 6.73 -8.46 20.69
C GLY A 204 5.24 -8.66 20.90
N ARG A 205 4.54 -9.08 19.88
CA ARG A 205 3.47 -10.02 20.12
C ARG A 205 4.15 -11.21 20.72
N GLY A 206 3.98 -11.32 22.05
CA GLY A 206 4.64 -12.32 22.84
C GLY A 206 4.56 -13.68 22.19
N SER A 207 5.69 -14.20 21.84
CA SER A 207 5.94 -15.61 21.86
C SER A 207 5.70 -16.04 23.31
N ALA A 208 4.47 -16.38 23.62
CA ALA A 208 4.19 -17.20 24.77
C ALA A 208 4.66 -18.61 24.40
N ALA A 209 5.97 -18.84 24.58
CA ALA A 209 6.46 -20.18 24.78
C ALA A 209 5.88 -20.67 26.11
N MET A 210 5.01 -21.65 26.08
CA MET A 210 4.79 -22.67 27.05
C MET A 210 4.46 -23.98 26.31
#